data_21f127e6d82e1a42f9766a06a7ab8063
#
_entry.id   21f127e6d82e1a42f9766a06a7ab8063
#
_cell.length_a   1.000
_cell.length_b   1.000
_cell.length_c   1.000
_cell.angle_alpha   90.00
_cell.angle_beta   90.00
_cell.angle_gamma   90.00
#
_symmetry.space_group_name_H-M   'P 1'
#
loop_
_entity.id
_entity.type
_entity.pdbx_description
1 polymer ?
#
loop_
_entity_poly.entity_id
_entity_poly.type
_entity_poly.pdbx_seq_one_letter_code
_entity_poly.pdbx_strand_id
1 'polypeptide(L)'
;MIDDLSPNFWKGRKTTDCLLLHYTANESLADAVKMMRERGTSAHYIVGIDGEVRRIVRQSNRAWHAGQSAWNGKDQVNHFSIGIELVNFGWGEAIDAGKLRRTQEGGVVYADAAPVAVVDDRPASQGFLWAAYPEAQLAALLPLINDIVKRNKIDPTQVIGHEHVAPGRKRDPGPAFPWTRVATVLEALPHSERQVARAVQSHCARLGFPTPGGIDGAWGGGTEAAVAKLVARHGPVYGLVSPAKSWAARRAFAEDLRRVPG
;
A
#
# COMPACT_ATOMS: atom_id res chain seq x y z
N MET A 1 6.09 20.21 6.02
CA MET A 1 6.56 18.99 6.74
C MET A 1 7.25 19.41 8.02
N ILE A 2 6.88 18.83 9.15
CA ILE A 2 7.37 19.14 10.50
C ILE A 2 8.20 17.94 11.00
N ASP A 3 9.33 18.20 11.69
CA ASP A 3 10.10 17.16 12.37
C ASP A 3 9.51 16.91 13.76
N ASP A 4 9.11 15.66 14.00
CA ASP A 4 8.59 15.15 15.27
C ASP A 4 9.23 13.78 15.56
N LEU A 5 10.56 13.81 15.79
CA LEU A 5 11.39 12.63 15.76
C LEU A 5 11.11 11.67 16.93
N SER A 6 10.93 10.41 16.62
CA SER A 6 10.80 9.30 17.57
C SER A 6 12.17 8.69 17.91
N PRO A 7 12.38 8.17 19.12
CA PRO A 7 13.55 7.35 19.45
C PRO A 7 13.47 5.90 18.94
N ASN A 8 12.28 5.47 18.46
CA ASN A 8 12.00 4.08 18.07
C ASN A 8 12.50 3.79 16.65
N PHE A 9 13.79 3.57 16.49
CA PHE A 9 14.40 3.20 15.21
C PHE A 9 15.75 2.49 15.41
N TRP A 10 16.21 1.79 14.39
CA TRP A 10 17.59 1.34 14.29
C TRP A 10 18.41 2.29 13.42
N LYS A 11 19.62 2.61 13.86
CA LYS A 11 20.54 3.47 13.09
C LYS A 11 20.97 2.81 11.78
N GLY A 12 21.06 3.61 10.75
CA GLY A 12 21.53 3.23 9.42
C GLY A 12 20.57 2.32 8.66
N ARG A 13 20.52 2.48 7.35
CA ARG A 13 19.84 1.61 6.39
C ARG A 13 20.76 1.41 5.19
N LYS A 14 20.85 0.16 4.70
CA LYS A 14 21.75 -0.18 3.58
C LYS A 14 21.08 0.07 2.22
N THR A 15 19.81 -0.30 2.08
CA THR A 15 19.05 -0.17 0.84
C THR A 15 17.65 0.38 1.11
N THR A 16 17.00 0.87 0.07
CA THR A 16 15.58 1.25 0.09
C THR A 16 14.93 0.60 -1.13
N ASP A 17 14.35 -0.57 -0.92
CA ASP A 17 13.84 -1.39 -2.01
C ASP A 17 12.34 -1.16 -2.24
N CYS A 18 11.61 -0.69 -1.23
CA CYS A 18 10.17 -0.44 -1.31
C CYS A 18 9.68 0.69 -0.40
N LEU A 19 8.48 1.18 -0.70
CA LEU A 19 7.72 2.13 0.08
C LEU A 19 6.43 1.46 0.54
N LEU A 20 6.22 1.38 1.87
CA LEU A 20 5.04 0.79 2.48
C LEU A 20 4.05 1.87 2.91
N LEU A 21 2.78 1.65 2.58
CA LEU A 21 1.68 2.46 3.02
C LEU A 21 0.89 1.74 4.11
N HIS A 22 0.54 2.49 5.14
CA HIS A 22 -0.19 2.02 6.32
C HIS A 22 -1.34 2.96 6.64
N TYR A 23 -2.28 2.53 7.49
CA TYR A 23 -3.13 3.42 8.25
C TYR A 23 -2.89 3.25 9.74
N THR A 24 -3.06 4.34 10.49
CA THR A 24 -2.75 4.39 11.93
C THR A 24 -3.79 3.70 12.82
N ALA A 25 -4.99 3.45 12.33
CA ALA A 25 -6.15 3.08 13.11
C ALA A 25 -6.52 4.10 14.21
N ASN A 26 -6.18 5.37 14.01
CA ASN A 26 -6.47 6.51 14.88
C ASN A 26 -7.24 7.58 14.11
N GLU A 27 -7.82 8.54 14.86
CA GLU A 27 -8.59 9.65 14.31
C GLU A 27 -7.79 10.94 14.22
N SER A 28 -6.70 11.08 14.98
CA SER A 28 -5.88 12.26 14.99
C SER A 28 -4.39 11.96 14.80
N LEU A 29 -3.69 12.93 14.24
CA LEU A 29 -2.24 12.87 14.08
C LEU A 29 -1.51 12.84 15.43
N ALA A 30 -2.01 13.58 16.42
CA ALA A 30 -1.41 13.63 17.75
C ALA A 30 -1.51 12.27 18.46
N ASP A 31 -2.69 11.63 18.40
CA ASP A 31 -2.90 10.31 18.99
C ASP A 31 -2.08 9.24 18.30
N ALA A 32 -1.96 9.30 16.97
CA ALA A 32 -1.13 8.39 16.21
C ALA A 32 0.35 8.47 16.63
N VAL A 33 0.89 9.68 16.75
CA VAL A 33 2.28 9.91 17.20
C VAL A 33 2.48 9.42 18.65
N LYS A 34 1.55 9.77 19.55
CA LYS A 34 1.59 9.34 20.94
C LYS A 34 1.58 7.82 21.04
N MET A 35 0.62 7.17 20.40
CA MET A 35 0.48 5.72 20.41
C MET A 35 1.72 5.01 19.87
N MET A 36 2.32 5.49 18.79
CA MET A 36 3.56 4.91 18.25
C MET A 36 4.70 4.97 19.26
N ARG A 37 4.84 6.08 19.97
CA ARG A 37 5.88 6.23 21.00
C ARG A 37 5.66 5.27 22.17
N GLU A 38 4.42 5.16 22.65
CA GLU A 38 4.05 4.31 23.78
C GLU A 38 4.17 2.81 23.45
N ARG A 39 3.81 2.40 22.23
CA ARG A 39 3.89 1.01 21.79
C ARG A 39 5.26 0.59 21.25
N GLY A 40 6.23 1.48 21.24
CA GLY A 40 7.56 1.19 20.71
C GLY A 40 7.57 0.91 19.21
N THR A 41 6.68 1.57 18.44
CA THR A 41 6.63 1.51 16.98
C THR A 41 7.00 2.87 16.38
N SER A 42 7.18 2.92 15.06
CA SER A 42 7.42 4.18 14.34
C SER A 42 7.20 3.99 12.84
N ALA A 43 7.06 5.10 12.13
CA ALA A 43 7.14 5.15 10.67
C ALA A 43 8.16 6.21 10.26
N HIS A 44 8.45 6.36 8.98
CA HIS A 44 9.29 7.47 8.54
C HIS A 44 8.47 8.75 8.48
N TYR A 45 7.22 8.64 8.03
CA TYR A 45 6.28 9.76 7.92
C TYR A 45 4.91 9.38 8.44
N ILE A 46 4.19 10.37 8.93
CA ILE A 46 2.75 10.30 9.19
C ILE A 46 2.09 11.46 8.43
N VAL A 47 0.96 11.19 7.79
CA VAL A 47 0.14 12.19 7.09
C VAL A 47 -1.21 12.29 7.78
N GLY A 48 -1.52 13.50 8.28
CA GLY A 48 -2.79 13.81 8.92
C GLY A 48 -3.96 13.87 7.94
N ILE A 49 -5.18 13.81 8.46
CA ILE A 49 -6.41 13.94 7.67
C ILE A 49 -6.53 15.28 6.96
N ASP A 50 -5.91 16.32 7.51
CA ASP A 50 -5.82 17.69 7.00
C ASP A 50 -4.66 17.92 6.04
N GLY A 51 -3.84 16.89 5.80
CA GLY A 51 -2.65 16.94 4.96
C GLY A 51 -1.38 17.38 5.69
N GLU A 52 -1.40 17.59 7.02
CA GLU A 52 -0.17 17.83 7.76
C GLU A 52 0.76 16.62 7.65
N VAL A 53 2.02 16.86 7.29
CA VAL A 53 3.04 15.81 7.18
C VAL A 53 4.06 15.96 8.29
N ARG A 54 4.22 14.91 9.12
CA ARG A 54 5.29 14.80 10.11
C ARG A 54 6.32 13.78 9.70
N ARG A 55 7.60 14.12 9.86
CA ARG A 55 8.71 13.18 9.77
C ARG A 55 9.02 12.65 11.17
N ILE A 56 8.85 11.34 11.33
CA ILE A 56 9.02 10.65 12.62
C ILE A 56 10.37 9.96 12.70
N VAL A 57 10.84 9.37 11.60
CA VAL A 57 12.18 8.78 11.49
C VAL A 57 12.86 9.27 10.22
N ARG A 58 14.13 9.62 10.30
CA ARG A 58 14.93 10.02 9.13
C ARG A 58 15.09 8.83 8.19
N GLN A 59 14.99 9.06 6.87
CA GLN A 59 15.11 7.99 5.87
C GLN A 59 16.43 7.23 5.91
N SER A 60 17.50 7.79 6.47
CA SER A 60 18.77 7.10 6.68
C SER A 60 18.71 6.02 7.76
N ASN A 61 17.68 5.99 8.57
CA ASN A 61 17.44 5.01 9.63
C ASN A 61 16.34 4.02 9.23
N ARG A 62 16.11 3.01 10.06
CA ARG A 62 15.09 1.97 9.87
C ARG A 62 13.98 2.18 10.90
N ALA A 63 12.83 2.63 10.47
CA ALA A 63 11.64 2.73 11.33
C ALA A 63 11.04 1.35 11.60
N TRP A 64 10.27 1.24 12.67
CA TRP A 64 9.65 -0.02 13.14
C TRP A 64 8.16 -0.03 12.78
N HIS A 65 7.82 -0.27 11.50
CA HIS A 65 6.47 -0.18 10.97
C HIS A 65 5.89 -1.48 10.39
N ALA A 66 6.74 -2.38 9.88
CA ALA A 66 6.25 -3.57 9.17
C ALA A 66 6.11 -4.82 10.06
N GLY A 67 6.78 -4.85 11.23
CA GLY A 67 6.78 -6.02 12.12
C GLY A 67 7.30 -7.28 11.42
N GLN A 68 6.72 -8.43 11.75
CA GLN A 68 7.01 -9.68 11.04
C GLN A 68 6.45 -9.59 9.62
N SER A 69 7.31 -9.61 8.64
CA SER A 69 6.97 -9.31 7.25
C SER A 69 8.01 -9.85 6.29
N ALA A 70 7.57 -10.16 5.06
CA ALA A 70 8.44 -10.61 3.99
C ALA A 70 8.04 -9.97 2.65
N TRP A 71 9.02 -9.68 1.80
CA TRP A 71 8.78 -9.16 0.46
C TRP A 71 9.90 -9.55 -0.49
N ASN A 72 9.53 -10.01 -1.71
CA ASN A 72 10.49 -10.43 -2.73
C ASN A 72 11.55 -11.42 -2.22
N GLY A 73 11.14 -12.38 -1.38
CA GLY A 73 12.04 -13.39 -0.82
C GLY A 73 12.97 -12.88 0.29
N LYS A 74 12.76 -11.67 0.81
CA LYS A 74 13.50 -11.09 1.91
C LYS A 74 12.58 -10.88 3.12
N ASP A 75 13.01 -11.34 4.28
CA ASP A 75 12.33 -11.09 5.55
C ASP A 75 12.68 -9.73 6.14
N GLN A 76 11.94 -9.32 7.19
CA GLN A 76 12.20 -8.10 7.96
C GLN A 76 12.19 -6.82 7.12
N VAL A 77 11.06 -6.55 6.49
CA VAL A 77 10.86 -5.44 5.53
C VAL A 77 11.27 -4.07 6.10
N ASN A 78 11.24 -3.86 7.42
CA ASN A 78 11.78 -2.65 8.05
C ASN A 78 13.22 -2.32 7.64
N HIS A 79 14.01 -3.32 7.27
CA HIS A 79 15.44 -3.15 6.96
C HIS A 79 15.70 -2.48 5.60
N PHE A 80 14.74 -2.56 4.68
CA PHE A 80 14.90 -2.09 3.31
C PHE A 80 13.69 -1.31 2.76
N SER A 81 12.83 -0.81 3.67
CA SER A 81 11.64 -0.03 3.28
C SER A 81 11.60 1.36 3.92
N ILE A 82 10.82 2.24 3.32
CA ILE A 82 10.30 3.45 3.94
C ILE A 82 8.84 3.22 4.25
N GLY A 83 8.36 3.56 5.46
CA GLY A 83 6.96 3.46 5.84
C GLY A 83 6.30 4.84 5.94
N ILE A 84 5.11 4.98 5.37
CA ILE A 84 4.22 6.14 5.55
C ILE A 84 2.94 5.66 6.22
N GLU A 85 2.61 6.27 7.34
CA GLU A 85 1.33 6.08 8.02
C GLU A 85 0.35 7.18 7.65
N LEU A 86 -0.88 6.80 7.38
CA LEU A 86 -1.98 7.71 7.09
C LEU A 86 -2.92 7.72 8.28
N VAL A 87 -3.18 8.89 8.85
CA VAL A 87 -4.22 8.98 9.88
C VAL A 87 -5.54 8.61 9.25
N ASN A 88 -6.03 7.45 9.62
CA ASN A 88 -7.27 6.89 9.11
C ASN A 88 -7.78 5.85 10.10
N PHE A 89 -9.08 5.81 10.28
CA PHE A 89 -9.77 4.90 11.17
C PHE A 89 -9.64 3.41 10.77
N GLY A 90 -9.46 3.15 9.47
CA GLY A 90 -9.47 1.81 8.89
C GLY A 90 -10.89 1.36 8.57
N TRP A 91 -11.38 0.34 9.26
CA TRP A 91 -12.69 -0.27 9.00
C TRP A 91 -13.53 -0.38 10.28
N GLY A 92 -14.85 -0.46 10.12
CA GLY A 92 -15.80 -0.62 11.21
C GLY A 92 -17.15 -1.10 10.74
N GLU A 93 -18.07 -1.29 11.70
CA GLU A 93 -19.47 -1.66 11.43
C GLU A 93 -20.18 -0.52 10.69
N ALA A 94 -20.97 -0.86 9.69
CA ALA A 94 -21.85 0.08 9.03
C ALA A 94 -22.95 0.54 10.01
N ILE A 95 -23.16 1.85 10.07
CA ILE A 95 -24.30 2.46 10.75
C ILE A 95 -25.01 3.39 9.77
N ASP A 96 -26.08 4.06 10.19
CA ASP A 96 -26.88 4.90 9.32
C ASP A 96 -26.09 6.01 8.61
N ALA A 97 -26.60 6.43 7.44
CA ALA A 97 -26.10 7.59 6.68
C ALA A 97 -24.63 7.51 6.20
N GLY A 98 -24.16 6.33 5.85
CA GLY A 98 -22.82 6.18 5.28
C GLY A 98 -21.69 6.42 6.28
N LYS A 99 -21.96 6.19 7.56
CA LYS A 99 -20.97 6.22 8.64
C LYS A 99 -20.61 4.82 9.09
N LEU A 100 -19.46 4.70 9.70
CA LEU A 100 -19.00 3.48 10.32
C LEU A 100 -18.67 3.70 11.80
N ARG A 101 -18.76 2.62 12.56
CA ARG A 101 -18.45 2.58 13.99
C ARG A 101 -17.49 1.44 14.30
N ARG A 102 -16.54 1.67 15.19
CA ARG A 102 -15.68 0.62 15.72
C ARG A 102 -15.48 0.78 17.23
N THR A 103 -15.61 -0.31 17.96
CA THR A 103 -15.14 -0.38 19.33
C THR A 103 -13.64 -0.67 19.34
N GLN A 104 -12.87 0.15 20.02
CA GLN A 104 -11.45 -0.03 20.22
C GLN A 104 -11.08 0.34 21.66
N GLU A 105 -9.83 0.14 22.04
CA GLU A 105 -9.33 0.55 23.36
C GLU A 105 -9.54 2.06 23.52
N GLY A 106 -10.35 2.45 24.51
CA GLY A 106 -10.75 3.84 24.74
C GLY A 106 -12.19 4.18 24.35
N GLY A 107 -12.97 3.24 23.79
CA GLY A 107 -14.39 3.43 23.54
C GLY A 107 -14.86 3.16 22.12
N VAL A 108 -16.02 3.74 21.78
CA VAL A 108 -16.63 3.66 20.45
C VAL A 108 -16.26 4.92 19.67
N VAL A 109 -15.72 4.72 18.49
CA VAL A 109 -15.35 5.80 17.56
C VAL A 109 -16.14 5.70 16.26
N TYR A 110 -16.34 6.83 15.60
CA TYR A 110 -17.14 6.98 14.38
C TYR A 110 -16.32 7.65 13.28
N ALA A 111 -16.52 7.23 12.05
CA ALA A 111 -15.89 7.85 10.88
C ALA A 111 -16.83 7.84 9.67
N ASP A 112 -16.57 8.70 8.70
CA ASP A 112 -17.26 8.66 7.41
C ASP A 112 -16.80 7.44 6.61
N ALA A 113 -17.76 6.72 6.02
CA ALA A 113 -17.48 5.57 5.18
C ALA A 113 -17.06 6.01 3.78
N ALA A 114 -16.11 5.30 3.20
CA ALA A 114 -15.82 5.42 1.78
C ALA A 114 -16.98 4.80 0.97
N PRO A 115 -17.37 5.40 -0.16
CA PRO A 115 -18.36 4.81 -1.06
C PRO A 115 -17.73 3.65 -1.87
N VAL A 116 -17.03 2.75 -1.23
CA VAL A 116 -16.39 1.61 -1.86
C VAL A 116 -17.20 0.38 -1.55
N ALA A 117 -17.71 -0.26 -2.60
CA ALA A 117 -18.22 -1.61 -2.49
C ALA A 117 -17.03 -2.52 -2.15
N VAL A 118 -16.89 -2.89 -0.89
CA VAL A 118 -15.82 -3.76 -0.43
C VAL A 118 -16.14 -5.17 -0.90
N VAL A 119 -15.38 -5.66 -1.85
CA VAL A 119 -15.26 -7.09 -2.12
C VAL A 119 -14.17 -7.62 -1.18
N ASP A 120 -14.51 -7.78 0.07
CA ASP A 120 -13.75 -8.63 0.98
C ASP A 120 -14.35 -10.03 0.86
N ASP A 121 -13.58 -10.98 0.37
CA ASP A 121 -14.01 -12.38 0.18
C ASP A 121 -14.16 -13.17 1.51
N ARG A 122 -14.17 -12.48 2.64
CA ARG A 122 -14.41 -13.08 3.95
C ARG A 122 -15.89 -13.08 4.31
N PRO A 123 -16.43 -14.22 4.78
CA PRO A 123 -17.84 -14.36 5.16
C PRO A 123 -18.32 -13.40 6.26
N ALA A 124 -17.39 -12.80 7.01
CA ALA A 124 -17.68 -11.87 8.09
C ALA A 124 -17.78 -10.39 7.65
N SER A 125 -17.65 -10.09 6.37
CA SER A 125 -17.68 -8.71 5.86
C SER A 125 -19.08 -8.12 5.76
N GLN A 126 -20.12 -8.87 6.09
CA GLN A 126 -21.49 -8.39 6.13
C GLN A 126 -21.61 -7.28 7.17
N GLY A 127 -21.77 -6.04 6.69
CA GLY A 127 -21.96 -4.86 7.51
C GLY A 127 -20.70 -4.08 7.92
N PHE A 128 -19.52 -4.42 7.39
CA PHE A 128 -18.31 -3.60 7.59
C PHE A 128 -18.06 -2.66 6.42
N LEU A 129 -17.68 -1.42 6.74
CA LEU A 129 -17.27 -0.38 5.80
C LEU A 129 -15.84 0.07 6.11
N TRP A 130 -15.21 0.70 5.13
CA TRP A 130 -13.88 1.28 5.25
C TRP A 130 -13.97 2.80 5.31
N ALA A 131 -13.13 3.43 6.15
CA ALA A 131 -13.06 4.88 6.23
C ALA A 131 -12.43 5.47 4.97
N ALA A 132 -13.01 6.57 4.48
CA ALA A 132 -12.48 7.31 3.35
C ALA A 132 -11.13 7.94 3.68
N TYR A 133 -10.30 8.12 2.66
CA TYR A 133 -9.08 8.92 2.72
C TYR A 133 -9.39 10.34 2.26
N PRO A 134 -9.31 11.38 3.13
CA PRO A 134 -9.67 12.75 2.77
C PRO A 134 -8.80 13.32 1.65
N GLU A 135 -9.38 14.18 0.83
CA GLU A 135 -8.67 14.78 -0.30
C GLU A 135 -7.43 15.59 0.13
N ALA A 136 -7.52 16.32 1.25
CA ALA A 136 -6.37 17.06 1.79
C ALA A 136 -5.19 16.13 2.14
N GLN A 137 -5.49 14.97 2.73
CA GLN A 137 -4.48 13.94 3.03
C GLN A 137 -3.84 13.39 1.75
N LEU A 138 -4.66 13.07 0.73
CA LEU A 138 -4.17 12.55 -0.54
C LEU A 138 -3.36 13.59 -1.31
N ALA A 139 -3.76 14.87 -1.27
CA ALA A 139 -3.02 15.96 -1.90
C ALA A 139 -1.62 16.15 -1.28
N ALA A 140 -1.45 15.86 0.01
CA ALA A 140 -0.14 15.87 0.66
C ALA A 140 0.66 14.57 0.43
N LEU A 141 -0.02 13.43 0.42
CA LEU A 141 0.59 12.11 0.27
C LEU A 141 1.22 11.90 -1.11
N LEU A 142 0.49 12.22 -2.18
CA LEU A 142 0.92 11.89 -3.54
C LEU A 142 2.25 12.53 -3.93
N PRO A 143 2.50 13.83 -3.69
CA PRO A 143 3.80 14.45 -3.89
C PRO A 143 4.90 13.84 -3.02
N LEU A 144 4.59 13.47 -1.77
CA LEU A 144 5.52 12.81 -0.85
C LEU A 144 5.97 11.46 -1.38
N ILE A 145 5.04 10.62 -1.86
CA ILE A 145 5.34 9.33 -2.51
C ILE A 145 6.28 9.55 -3.70
N ASN A 146 5.94 10.47 -4.59
CA ASN A 146 6.72 10.74 -5.79
C ASN A 146 8.16 11.21 -5.46
N ASP A 147 8.30 12.10 -4.47
CA ASP A 147 9.61 12.57 -4.00
C ASP A 147 10.45 11.42 -3.42
N ILE A 148 9.86 10.59 -2.56
CA ILE A 148 10.54 9.43 -1.95
C ILE A 148 10.97 8.43 -3.01
N VAL A 149 10.09 8.09 -3.93
CA VAL A 149 10.36 7.12 -5.01
C VAL A 149 11.51 7.61 -5.89
N LYS A 150 11.49 8.89 -6.30
CA LYS A 150 12.55 9.48 -7.11
C LYS A 150 13.90 9.54 -6.39
N ARG A 151 13.92 10.07 -5.17
CA ARG A 151 15.17 10.25 -4.41
C ARG A 151 15.85 8.94 -4.07
N ASN A 152 15.08 7.92 -3.73
CA ASN A 152 15.62 6.63 -3.32
C ASN A 152 15.73 5.65 -4.49
N LYS A 153 15.33 6.07 -5.71
CA LYS A 153 15.32 5.23 -6.92
C LYS A 153 14.52 3.93 -6.71
N ILE A 154 13.44 4.01 -5.93
CA ILE A 154 12.52 2.89 -5.73
C ILE A 154 11.82 2.61 -7.06
N ASP A 155 11.72 1.35 -7.44
CA ASP A 155 10.88 0.97 -8.57
C ASP A 155 9.42 1.36 -8.24
N PRO A 156 8.72 2.11 -9.10
CA PRO A 156 7.33 2.52 -8.85
C PRO A 156 6.39 1.38 -8.47
N THR A 157 6.68 0.17 -8.93
CA THR A 157 5.90 -1.04 -8.61
C THR A 157 6.13 -1.55 -7.18
N GLN A 158 7.13 -1.01 -6.50
CA GLN A 158 7.46 -1.33 -5.12
C GLN A 158 6.86 -0.34 -4.12
N VAL A 159 5.86 0.46 -4.54
CA VAL A 159 4.96 1.19 -3.64
C VAL A 159 3.80 0.26 -3.33
N ILE A 160 3.76 -0.24 -2.11
CA ILE A 160 2.92 -1.37 -1.70
C ILE A 160 2.24 -1.11 -0.35
N GLY A 161 1.21 -1.87 -0.03
CA GLY A 161 0.54 -1.84 1.27
C GLY A 161 1.19 -2.81 2.28
N HIS A 162 0.94 -2.58 3.55
CA HIS A 162 1.35 -3.50 4.62
C HIS A 162 0.72 -4.90 4.46
N GLU A 163 -0.50 -4.96 3.98
CA GLU A 163 -1.20 -6.20 3.66
C GLU A 163 -0.43 -7.11 2.68
N HIS A 164 0.36 -6.52 1.78
CA HIS A 164 1.14 -7.28 0.79
C HIS A 164 2.37 -7.95 1.38
N VAL A 165 2.96 -7.37 2.42
CA VAL A 165 4.18 -7.89 3.08
C VAL A 165 3.87 -8.72 4.32
N ALA A 166 2.63 -8.68 4.80
CA ALA A 166 2.17 -9.43 5.97
C ALA A 166 0.74 -9.97 5.75
N PRO A 167 0.50 -10.77 4.68
CA PRO A 167 -0.82 -11.25 4.31
C PRO A 167 -1.44 -12.08 5.45
N GLY A 168 -2.76 -11.92 5.65
CA GLY A 168 -3.49 -12.59 6.73
C GLY A 168 -3.30 -11.93 8.12
N ARG A 169 -2.20 -11.20 8.35
CA ARG A 169 -1.93 -10.49 9.60
C ARG A 169 -2.31 -9.01 9.54
N LYS A 170 -2.13 -8.38 8.38
CA LYS A 170 -2.36 -6.95 8.15
C LYS A 170 -3.34 -6.71 7.02
N ARG A 171 -4.01 -5.56 7.08
CA ARG A 171 -5.05 -5.16 6.12
C ARG A 171 -4.87 -3.74 5.62
N ASP A 172 -3.93 -3.00 6.18
CA ASP A 172 -3.63 -1.62 5.83
C ASP A 172 -2.80 -1.52 4.53
N PRO A 173 -3.07 -0.51 3.68
CA PRO A 173 -4.02 0.57 3.85
C PRO A 173 -5.47 0.20 3.47
N GLY A 174 -5.75 -1.03 3.02
CA GLY A 174 -7.07 -1.56 2.75
C GLY A 174 -7.70 -1.11 1.42
N PRO A 175 -8.86 -1.68 1.07
CA PRO A 175 -9.50 -1.51 -0.23
C PRO A 175 -10.05 -0.09 -0.50
N ALA A 176 -10.27 0.73 0.54
CA ALA A 176 -10.67 2.12 0.37
C ALA A 176 -9.52 3.04 -0.05
N PHE A 177 -8.27 2.55 -0.02
CA PHE A 177 -7.13 3.34 -0.43
C PHE A 177 -7.09 3.53 -1.94
N PRO A 178 -6.98 4.77 -2.45
CA PRO A 178 -7.10 5.05 -3.88
C PRO A 178 -5.80 4.77 -4.65
N TRP A 179 -5.45 3.49 -4.82
CA TRP A 179 -4.25 3.04 -5.51
C TRP A 179 -4.10 3.60 -6.92
N THR A 180 -5.21 3.85 -7.62
CA THR A 180 -5.21 4.46 -8.96
C THR A 180 -4.56 5.83 -8.96
N ARG A 181 -4.75 6.64 -7.92
CA ARG A 181 -4.14 7.97 -7.80
C ARG A 181 -2.63 7.88 -7.58
N VAL A 182 -2.19 6.92 -6.77
CA VAL A 182 -0.75 6.63 -6.60
C VAL A 182 -0.14 6.20 -7.92
N ALA A 183 -0.82 5.31 -8.65
CA ALA A 183 -0.41 4.87 -9.96
C ALA A 183 -0.23 6.04 -10.91
N THR A 184 -1.22 6.94 -11.03
CA THR A 184 -1.16 8.11 -11.91
C THR A 184 0.05 9.01 -11.60
N VAL A 185 0.36 9.24 -10.33
CA VAL A 185 1.53 10.05 -9.95
C VAL A 185 2.84 9.35 -10.31
N LEU A 186 2.89 8.02 -10.20
CA LEU A 186 4.08 7.23 -10.52
C LEU A 186 4.24 6.95 -12.01
N GLU A 187 3.17 7.00 -12.80
CA GLU A 187 3.19 6.89 -14.27
C GLU A 187 3.99 8.01 -14.95
N ALA A 188 4.11 9.16 -14.31
CA ALA A 188 4.99 10.23 -14.78
C ALA A 188 6.48 9.86 -14.70
N LEU A 189 6.83 8.71 -14.10
CA LEU A 189 8.19 8.18 -14.07
C LEU A 189 8.44 7.31 -15.31
N PRO A 190 9.62 7.41 -15.95
CA PRO A 190 9.92 6.59 -17.12
C PRO A 190 9.92 5.10 -16.74
N HIS A 191 9.07 4.34 -17.40
CA HIS A 191 8.99 2.88 -17.24
C HIS A 191 9.83 2.19 -18.32
N SER A 192 10.88 1.50 -17.90
CA SER A 192 11.58 0.55 -18.76
C SER A 192 10.73 -0.72 -18.94
N GLU A 193 11.02 -1.49 -20.00
CA GLU A 193 10.37 -2.80 -20.22
C GLU A 193 10.50 -3.72 -19.00
N ARG A 194 11.66 -3.69 -18.35
CA ARG A 194 11.92 -4.44 -17.13
C ARG A 194 11.04 -4.00 -15.95
N GLN A 195 10.75 -2.71 -15.83
CA GLN A 195 9.84 -2.19 -14.80
C GLN A 195 8.39 -2.64 -15.05
N VAL A 196 7.95 -2.63 -16.32
CA VAL A 196 6.62 -3.14 -16.71
C VAL A 196 6.49 -4.64 -16.35
N ALA A 197 7.52 -5.44 -16.68
CA ALA A 197 7.52 -6.85 -16.32
C ALA A 197 7.46 -7.06 -14.80
N ARG A 198 8.26 -6.35 -14.03
CA ARG A 198 8.23 -6.39 -12.56
C ARG A 198 6.89 -5.97 -11.99
N ALA A 199 6.24 -4.94 -12.54
CA ALA A 199 4.91 -4.52 -12.14
C ALA A 199 3.91 -5.66 -12.26
N VAL A 200 3.87 -6.31 -13.41
CA VAL A 200 2.97 -7.44 -13.68
C VAL A 200 3.28 -8.61 -12.76
N GLN A 201 4.55 -8.98 -12.62
CA GLN A 201 4.98 -10.07 -11.73
C GLN A 201 4.58 -9.83 -10.28
N SER A 202 4.78 -8.60 -9.77
CA SER A 202 4.38 -8.19 -8.42
C SER A 202 2.87 -8.29 -8.23
N HIS A 203 2.07 -7.84 -9.23
CA HIS A 203 0.62 -7.94 -9.19
C HIS A 203 0.15 -9.40 -9.21
N CYS A 204 0.73 -10.23 -10.08
CA CYS A 204 0.44 -11.65 -10.12
C CYS A 204 0.73 -12.32 -8.77
N ALA A 205 1.88 -12.04 -8.16
CA ALA A 205 2.24 -12.60 -6.87
C ALA A 205 1.28 -12.17 -5.77
N ARG A 206 0.91 -10.89 -5.71
CA ARG A 206 -0.06 -10.33 -4.77
C ARG A 206 -1.42 -10.99 -4.85
N LEU A 207 -1.88 -11.27 -6.07
CA LEU A 207 -3.17 -11.90 -6.33
C LEU A 207 -3.14 -13.44 -6.24
N GLY A 208 -2.06 -14.04 -5.74
CA GLY A 208 -1.93 -15.48 -5.57
C GLY A 208 -1.47 -16.25 -6.80
N PHE A 209 -0.94 -15.56 -7.81
CA PHE A 209 -0.40 -16.15 -9.04
C PHE A 209 1.10 -15.86 -9.21
N PRO A 210 1.97 -16.31 -8.27
CA PRO A 210 3.39 -16.00 -8.36
C PRO A 210 4.04 -16.60 -9.63
N THR A 211 5.01 -15.87 -10.17
CA THR A 211 5.84 -16.39 -11.27
C THR A 211 6.90 -17.35 -10.72
N PRO A 212 7.19 -18.48 -11.38
CA PRO A 212 8.19 -19.45 -10.92
C PRO A 212 9.59 -18.86 -10.69
N GLY A 213 9.97 -17.86 -11.50
CA GLY A 213 11.26 -17.14 -11.36
C GLY A 213 11.22 -15.96 -10.36
N GLY A 214 10.11 -15.75 -9.66
CA GLY A 214 9.93 -14.58 -8.81
C GLY A 214 9.75 -13.28 -9.59
N ILE A 215 10.13 -12.14 -8.98
CA ILE A 215 10.00 -10.80 -9.56
C ILE A 215 11.36 -10.37 -10.11
N ASP A 216 11.74 -10.90 -11.25
CA ASP A 216 13.04 -10.68 -11.90
C ASP A 216 13.05 -9.55 -12.94
N GLY A 217 11.86 -9.13 -13.39
CA GLY A 217 11.68 -8.13 -14.44
C GLY A 217 11.90 -8.67 -15.84
N ALA A 218 11.94 -10.00 -16.04
CA ALA A 218 11.95 -10.63 -17.33
C ALA A 218 10.54 -11.08 -17.73
N TRP A 219 10.09 -10.68 -18.91
CA TRP A 219 8.81 -11.15 -19.44
C TRP A 219 9.02 -12.44 -20.24
N GLY A 220 8.97 -13.56 -19.55
CA GLY A 220 9.12 -14.90 -20.13
C GLY A 220 7.90 -15.78 -19.89
N GLY A 221 8.01 -17.06 -20.25
CA GLY A 221 6.92 -18.05 -20.14
C GLY A 221 6.34 -18.17 -18.72
N GLY A 222 7.14 -17.96 -17.67
CA GLY A 222 6.67 -17.95 -16.28
C GLY A 222 5.72 -16.78 -16.01
N THR A 223 6.04 -15.58 -16.49
CA THR A 223 5.18 -14.39 -16.38
C THR A 223 3.91 -14.58 -17.20
N GLU A 224 4.02 -15.09 -18.43
CA GLU A 224 2.86 -15.35 -19.30
C GLU A 224 1.89 -16.37 -18.69
N ALA A 225 2.41 -17.44 -18.08
CA ALA A 225 1.59 -18.44 -17.40
C ALA A 225 0.88 -17.86 -16.15
N ALA A 226 1.54 -17.03 -15.37
CA ALA A 226 0.95 -16.35 -14.21
C ALA A 226 -0.16 -15.39 -14.66
N VAL A 227 0.09 -14.58 -15.70
CA VAL A 227 -0.89 -13.69 -16.31
C VAL A 227 -2.10 -14.46 -16.85
N ALA A 228 -1.90 -15.56 -17.53
CA ALA A 228 -3.01 -16.38 -18.06
C ALA A 228 -3.93 -16.88 -16.94
N LYS A 229 -3.37 -17.37 -15.84
CA LYS A 229 -4.14 -17.81 -14.65
C LYS A 229 -4.89 -16.66 -14.00
N LEU A 230 -4.25 -15.52 -13.85
CA LEU A 230 -4.85 -14.31 -13.29
C LEU A 230 -6.01 -13.83 -14.17
N VAL A 231 -5.83 -13.75 -15.48
CA VAL A 231 -6.89 -13.34 -16.42
C VAL A 231 -8.04 -14.35 -16.42
N ALA A 232 -7.77 -15.66 -16.38
CA ALA A 232 -8.81 -16.68 -16.29
C ALA A 232 -9.71 -16.49 -15.06
N ARG A 233 -9.13 -16.09 -13.92
CA ARG A 233 -9.87 -15.89 -12.66
C ARG A 233 -10.54 -14.52 -12.56
N HIS A 234 -9.84 -13.46 -12.90
CA HIS A 234 -10.27 -12.07 -12.67
C HIS A 234 -10.76 -11.36 -13.93
N GLY A 235 -10.42 -11.86 -15.11
CA GLY A 235 -10.83 -11.26 -16.40
C GLY A 235 -12.31 -11.01 -16.54
N PRO A 236 -13.21 -11.97 -16.21
CA PRO A 236 -14.65 -11.77 -16.32
C PRO A 236 -15.20 -10.62 -15.46
N VAL A 237 -14.57 -10.35 -14.32
CA VAL A 237 -15.03 -9.32 -13.36
C VAL A 237 -14.44 -7.94 -13.70
N TYR A 238 -13.18 -7.89 -14.11
CA TYR A 238 -12.44 -6.62 -14.28
C TYR A 238 -12.15 -6.28 -15.76
N GLY A 239 -12.65 -7.06 -16.69
CA GLY A 239 -12.43 -6.85 -18.12
C GLY A 239 -10.97 -7.09 -18.56
N LEU A 240 -10.20 -7.86 -17.79
CA LEU A 240 -8.81 -8.14 -18.13
C LEU A 240 -8.73 -9.10 -19.33
N VAL A 241 -7.83 -8.79 -20.26
CA VAL A 241 -7.45 -9.68 -21.38
C VAL A 241 -5.94 -9.85 -21.37
N SER A 242 -5.47 -11.05 -21.69
CA SER A 242 -4.03 -11.30 -21.80
C SER A 242 -3.39 -10.33 -22.80
N PRO A 243 -2.28 -9.68 -22.45
CA PRO A 243 -1.68 -8.68 -23.33
C PRO A 243 -1.06 -9.34 -24.57
N ALA A 244 -1.13 -8.65 -25.71
CA ALA A 244 -0.37 -9.00 -26.88
C ALA A 244 1.15 -8.94 -26.59
N LYS A 245 1.99 -9.54 -27.48
CA LYS A 245 3.45 -9.62 -27.26
C LYS A 245 4.18 -8.28 -27.31
N SER A 246 3.53 -7.19 -27.74
CA SER A 246 4.15 -5.87 -27.76
C SER A 246 4.32 -5.28 -26.36
N TRP A 247 5.36 -4.51 -26.13
CA TRP A 247 5.58 -3.81 -24.86
C TRP A 247 4.51 -2.76 -24.55
N ALA A 248 3.92 -2.15 -25.58
CA ALA A 248 2.80 -1.23 -25.41
C ALA A 248 1.58 -1.94 -24.82
N ALA A 249 1.22 -3.14 -25.34
CA ALA A 249 0.12 -3.94 -24.81
C ALA A 249 0.40 -4.43 -23.37
N ARG A 250 1.64 -4.85 -23.09
CA ARG A 250 2.06 -5.26 -21.75
C ARG A 250 2.00 -4.13 -20.74
N ARG A 251 2.34 -2.91 -21.15
CA ARG A 251 2.21 -1.70 -20.33
C ARG A 251 0.74 -1.39 -20.04
N ALA A 252 -0.12 -1.38 -21.04
CA ALA A 252 -1.56 -1.18 -20.86
C ALA A 252 -2.16 -2.23 -19.92
N PHE A 253 -1.77 -3.49 -20.05
CA PHE A 253 -2.18 -4.56 -19.14
C PHE A 253 -1.71 -4.33 -17.70
N ALA A 254 -0.49 -3.85 -17.50
CA ALA A 254 0.02 -3.51 -16.17
C ALA A 254 -0.79 -2.37 -15.51
N GLU A 255 -1.30 -1.44 -16.31
CA GLU A 255 -2.20 -0.37 -15.87
C GLU A 255 -3.59 -0.94 -15.50
N ASP A 256 -4.13 -1.83 -16.31
CA ASP A 256 -5.43 -2.48 -16.04
C ASP A 256 -5.39 -3.35 -14.77
N LEU A 257 -4.26 -4.03 -14.50
CA LEU A 257 -4.08 -4.82 -13.28
C LEU A 257 -4.21 -4.01 -11.99
N ARG A 258 -3.94 -2.72 -12.03
CA ARG A 258 -4.06 -1.83 -10.87
C ARG A 258 -5.51 -1.66 -10.40
N ARG A 259 -6.49 -1.98 -11.26
CA ARG A 259 -7.92 -1.97 -10.95
C ARG A 259 -8.38 -3.23 -10.21
N VAL A 260 -7.55 -4.27 -10.18
CA VAL A 260 -7.87 -5.52 -9.49
C VAL A 260 -7.46 -5.37 -8.03
N PRO A 261 -8.41 -5.40 -7.09
CA PRO A 261 -8.10 -5.39 -5.68
C PRO A 261 -7.31 -6.64 -5.30
N GLY A 262 -6.33 -6.46 -4.43
CA GLY A 262 -5.48 -7.53 -3.91
C GLY A 262 -6.10 -8.18 -2.69
#